data_1da71e157b1b9f7a43e6b206488665ca
#
_entry.id   1da71e157b1b9f7a43e6b206488665ca
#
_cell.length_a   1.000
_cell.length_b   1.000
_cell.length_c   1.000
_cell.angle_alpha   90.00
_cell.angle_beta   90.00
_cell.angle_gamma   90.00
#
_symmetry.space_group_name_H-M   'P 1'
#
loop_
_entity.id
_entity.type
_entity.pdbx_description
1 polymer ?
#
loop_
_entity_poly.entity_id
_entity_poly.type
_entity_poly.pdbx_seq_one_letter_code
_entity_poly.pdbx_strand_id
1 'polypeptide(L)'
;MEKTKEYTSPYEMDGRIPWPKAIVYGLQHVLAMFVGNLTPLIVICGACGIGATSDFASVYVELLQNAMIIAGVVTLIQLFAIGPVGGRVPIIMGTSSGFIGVFKSVAGVMGGGVIAYGAIMGASIIGGLFEGVLGFFLKPLRRFFPAVVTGTVVLSIGLSLISVGVSSFGGGSSAADYGSLENLFIGLVVLIIILGVKHFAKGMASSSSILIGIIAGYVLCFIMGMILPTTGVTADGVEYTKAWVLNFDKVREASWFALPKVMPVKPIFDMRAIVPVLIMFIVTAVETIGDISGVMEGGLGREATDKELSGGVMCDGLGSSLAALFGVLPNTSFSQNVGLVTMTKVVNRMALACGAGVLILCGLFPKLAALISIMPQSVLGGAAVMMFSSIVVSGIQLITKEKLTGRNITIVSVALGLGYGLGANSDILRMLPDTMQLIFGGSGIVPAAIVALVLNIVLPKDEA
;
A
#
# COMPACT_ATOMS: atom_id res chain seq x y z
N MET A 1 -38.53 -30.67 -7.62
CA MET A 1 -38.69 -29.25 -7.22
C MET A 1 -37.26 -28.69 -7.03
N GLU A 2 -36.71 -28.07 -8.03
CA GLU A 2 -35.48 -27.25 -7.89
C GLU A 2 -35.80 -26.09 -6.97
N LYS A 3 -35.15 -26.04 -5.79
CA LYS A 3 -35.17 -24.84 -4.95
C LYS A 3 -34.56 -23.72 -5.78
N THR A 4 -35.37 -22.82 -6.30
CA THR A 4 -34.90 -21.55 -6.87
C THR A 4 -33.99 -20.92 -5.86
N LYS A 5 -32.68 -20.81 -6.20
CA LYS A 5 -31.70 -20.10 -5.38
C LYS A 5 -32.11 -18.64 -5.35
N GLU A 6 -32.67 -18.20 -4.24
CA GLU A 6 -33.01 -16.80 -4.04
C GLU A 6 -31.69 -16.01 -4.02
N TYR A 7 -31.48 -15.16 -5.03
CA TYR A 7 -30.35 -14.27 -5.10
C TYR A 7 -30.67 -12.98 -4.34
N THR A 8 -29.71 -12.52 -3.54
CA THR A 8 -29.80 -11.28 -2.79
C THR A 8 -29.16 -10.10 -3.56
N SER A 9 -29.23 -8.92 -2.97
CA SER A 9 -28.66 -7.70 -3.53
C SER A 9 -27.12 -7.64 -3.34
N PRO A 10 -26.34 -7.09 -4.27
CA PRO A 10 -24.90 -6.80 -4.06
C PRO A 10 -24.68 -5.73 -2.98
N TYR A 11 -25.74 -5.05 -2.54
CA TYR A 11 -25.71 -4.01 -1.52
C TYR A 11 -25.94 -4.59 -0.10
N GLU A 12 -26.06 -5.92 0.03
CA GLU A 12 -26.16 -6.65 1.29
C GLU A 12 -24.85 -7.40 1.56
N MET A 13 -24.37 -7.33 2.80
CA MET A 13 -23.09 -7.96 3.18
C MET A 13 -23.10 -9.47 3.01
N ASP A 14 -24.15 -10.10 3.51
CA ASP A 14 -24.33 -11.56 3.55
C ASP A 14 -25.41 -11.97 2.56
N GLY A 15 -25.03 -12.18 1.33
CA GLY A 15 -25.99 -12.58 0.33
C GLY A 15 -25.35 -13.43 -0.77
N ARG A 16 -26.16 -14.20 -1.45
CA ARG A 16 -25.73 -14.94 -2.64
C ARG A 16 -26.07 -14.12 -3.87
N ILE A 17 -25.06 -13.70 -4.61
CA ILE A 17 -25.25 -13.06 -5.91
C ILE A 17 -24.81 -14.01 -7.04
N PRO A 18 -25.32 -13.85 -8.26
CA PRO A 18 -24.89 -14.66 -9.39
C PRO A 18 -23.38 -14.55 -9.60
N TRP A 19 -22.69 -15.68 -9.80
CA TRP A 19 -21.25 -15.73 -9.98
C TRP A 19 -20.69 -14.74 -11.02
N PRO A 20 -21.32 -14.56 -12.21
CA PRO A 20 -20.82 -13.58 -13.18
C PRO A 20 -20.80 -12.15 -12.63
N LYS A 21 -21.82 -11.76 -11.86
CA LYS A 21 -21.87 -10.44 -11.20
C LYS A 21 -20.84 -10.33 -10.07
N ALA A 22 -20.69 -11.41 -9.27
CA ALA A 22 -19.69 -11.45 -8.20
C ALA A 22 -18.27 -11.26 -8.75
N ILE A 23 -17.93 -11.94 -9.84
CA ILE A 23 -16.62 -11.83 -10.51
C ILE A 23 -16.40 -10.40 -11.04
N VAL A 24 -17.39 -9.80 -11.68
CA VAL A 24 -17.29 -8.43 -12.22
C VAL A 24 -17.02 -7.42 -11.09
N TYR A 25 -17.80 -7.47 -10.00
CA TYR A 25 -17.58 -6.58 -8.86
C TYR A 25 -16.24 -6.86 -8.16
N GLY A 26 -15.89 -8.14 -7.94
CA GLY A 26 -14.61 -8.52 -7.38
C GLY A 26 -13.43 -8.05 -8.21
N LEU A 27 -13.51 -8.21 -9.54
CA LEU A 27 -12.49 -7.74 -10.47
C LEU A 27 -12.34 -6.20 -10.41
N GLN A 28 -13.43 -5.45 -10.28
CA GLN A 28 -13.39 -4.00 -10.11
C GLN A 28 -12.55 -3.58 -8.89
N HIS A 29 -12.72 -4.28 -7.76
CA HIS A 29 -11.94 -4.04 -6.54
C HIS A 29 -10.46 -4.40 -6.73
N VAL A 30 -10.17 -5.53 -7.38
CA VAL A 30 -8.78 -5.94 -7.65
C VAL A 30 -8.09 -4.95 -8.57
N LEU A 31 -8.74 -4.53 -9.65
CA LEU A 31 -8.15 -3.58 -10.61
C LEU A 31 -7.87 -2.21 -9.97
N ALA A 32 -8.66 -1.81 -8.98
CA ALA A 32 -8.43 -0.57 -8.25
C ALA A 32 -7.19 -0.63 -7.33
N MET A 33 -6.89 -1.81 -6.74
CA MET A 33 -5.81 -1.97 -5.77
C MET A 33 -4.56 -2.67 -6.30
N PHE A 34 -4.64 -3.33 -7.45
CA PHE A 34 -3.61 -4.23 -7.96
C PHE A 34 -2.21 -3.59 -7.98
N VAL A 35 -2.12 -2.39 -8.53
CA VAL A 35 -0.86 -1.65 -8.59
C VAL A 35 -0.45 -1.15 -7.21
N GLY A 36 -1.39 -0.64 -6.42
CA GLY A 36 -1.15 -0.18 -5.06
C GLY A 36 -0.59 -1.26 -4.16
N ASN A 37 -1.02 -2.52 -4.34
CA ASN A 37 -0.50 -3.67 -3.62
C ASN A 37 0.98 -3.98 -3.95
N LEU A 38 1.42 -3.74 -5.17
CA LEU A 38 2.77 -4.09 -5.61
C LEU A 38 3.77 -2.93 -5.49
N THR A 39 3.29 -1.69 -5.58
CA THR A 39 4.14 -0.49 -5.54
C THR A 39 5.05 -0.42 -4.30
N PRO A 40 4.58 -0.61 -3.05
CA PRO A 40 5.44 -0.56 -1.88
C PRO A 40 6.57 -1.59 -1.95
N LEU A 41 6.26 -2.79 -2.40
CA LEU A 41 7.22 -3.86 -2.55
C LEU A 41 8.30 -3.51 -3.59
N ILE A 42 7.90 -3.01 -4.76
CA ILE A 42 8.82 -2.57 -5.82
C ILE A 42 9.76 -1.48 -5.30
N VAL A 43 9.22 -0.49 -4.59
CA VAL A 43 10.01 0.62 -4.02
C VAL A 43 11.02 0.12 -2.98
N ILE A 44 10.62 -0.77 -2.07
CA ILE A 44 11.50 -1.27 -1.01
C ILE A 44 12.53 -2.27 -1.55
N CYS A 45 12.14 -3.14 -2.47
CA CYS A 45 13.09 -3.99 -3.18
C CYS A 45 14.15 -3.14 -3.88
N GLY A 46 13.75 -2.08 -4.58
CA GLY A 46 14.68 -1.13 -5.20
C GLY A 46 15.62 -0.46 -4.19
N ALA A 47 15.11 -0.01 -3.03
CA ALA A 47 15.90 0.56 -1.95
C ALA A 47 16.91 -0.44 -1.34
N CYS A 48 16.59 -1.74 -1.36
CA CYS A 48 17.48 -2.82 -0.96
C CYS A 48 18.42 -3.30 -2.09
N GLY A 49 18.34 -2.75 -3.30
CA GLY A 49 19.11 -3.24 -4.45
C GLY A 49 18.62 -4.58 -5.00
N ILE A 50 17.38 -4.98 -4.67
CA ILE A 50 16.74 -6.19 -5.19
C ILE A 50 15.87 -5.79 -6.37
N GLY A 51 16.24 -6.18 -7.59
CA GLY A 51 15.53 -5.76 -8.79
C GLY A 51 15.67 -6.75 -9.93
N ALA A 52 15.02 -6.48 -11.04
CA ALA A 52 14.99 -7.36 -12.21
C ALA A 52 16.38 -7.58 -12.85
N THR A 53 17.29 -6.64 -12.68
CA THR A 53 18.66 -6.69 -13.23
C THR A 53 19.72 -7.07 -12.19
N SER A 54 19.32 -7.28 -10.91
CA SER A 54 20.23 -7.69 -9.84
C SER A 54 20.45 -9.20 -9.82
N ASP A 55 21.47 -9.63 -9.07
CA ASP A 55 21.71 -11.06 -8.79
C ASP A 55 20.51 -11.74 -8.08
N PHE A 56 19.60 -10.95 -7.52
CA PHE A 56 18.40 -11.37 -6.81
C PHE A 56 17.12 -11.29 -7.66
N ALA A 57 17.24 -11.23 -8.99
CA ALA A 57 16.08 -11.07 -9.87
C ALA A 57 15.02 -12.18 -9.73
N SER A 58 15.44 -13.43 -9.48
CA SER A 58 14.52 -14.54 -9.22
C SER A 58 13.74 -14.33 -7.91
N VAL A 59 14.43 -13.90 -6.85
CA VAL A 59 13.81 -13.58 -5.56
C VAL A 59 12.81 -12.43 -5.74
N TYR A 60 13.15 -11.41 -6.52
CA TYR A 60 12.25 -10.29 -6.78
C TYR A 60 10.92 -10.73 -7.42
N VAL A 61 10.96 -11.65 -8.40
CA VAL A 61 9.77 -12.21 -9.02
C VAL A 61 8.95 -13.02 -7.99
N GLU A 62 9.62 -13.85 -7.17
CA GLU A 62 8.98 -14.62 -6.09
C GLU A 62 8.26 -13.70 -5.07
N LEU A 63 8.87 -12.59 -4.70
CA LEU A 63 8.28 -11.60 -3.78
C LEU A 63 7.02 -10.97 -4.37
N LEU A 64 7.05 -10.56 -5.65
CA LEU A 64 5.88 -10.00 -6.35
C LEU A 64 4.75 -11.03 -6.48
N GLN A 65 5.09 -12.28 -6.77
CA GLN A 65 4.15 -13.39 -6.81
C GLN A 65 3.47 -13.60 -5.46
N ASN A 66 4.26 -13.71 -4.40
CA ASN A 66 3.77 -13.89 -3.04
C ASN A 66 2.88 -12.72 -2.59
N ALA A 67 3.21 -11.48 -2.96
CA ALA A 67 2.41 -10.31 -2.59
C ALA A 67 0.97 -10.39 -3.11
N MET A 68 0.77 -10.90 -4.33
CA MET A 68 -0.58 -11.11 -4.88
C MET A 68 -1.33 -12.20 -4.13
N ILE A 69 -0.68 -13.35 -3.87
CA ILE A 69 -1.30 -14.48 -3.18
C ILE A 69 -1.69 -14.09 -1.75
N ILE A 70 -0.76 -13.50 -1.02
CA ILE A 70 -0.98 -13.14 0.39
C ILE A 70 -2.04 -12.07 0.55
N ALA A 71 -2.07 -11.05 -0.32
CA ALA A 71 -3.15 -10.06 -0.33
C ALA A 71 -4.53 -10.73 -0.50
N GLY A 72 -4.65 -11.71 -1.40
CA GLY A 72 -5.88 -12.48 -1.57
C GLY A 72 -6.22 -13.32 -0.34
N VAL A 73 -5.26 -14.03 0.24
CA VAL A 73 -5.47 -14.87 1.44
C VAL A 73 -5.89 -14.01 2.65
N VAL A 74 -5.17 -12.92 2.93
CA VAL A 74 -5.49 -12.02 4.06
C VAL A 74 -6.86 -11.35 3.85
N THR A 75 -7.19 -10.99 2.61
CA THR A 75 -8.55 -10.50 2.27
C THR A 75 -9.62 -11.52 2.60
N LEU A 76 -9.43 -12.80 2.26
CA LEU A 76 -10.40 -13.86 2.61
C LEU A 76 -10.54 -14.01 4.12
N ILE A 77 -9.45 -13.94 4.88
CA ILE A 77 -9.49 -13.98 6.36
C ILE A 77 -10.27 -12.76 6.89
N GLN A 78 -10.05 -11.58 6.33
CA GLN A 78 -10.76 -10.37 6.73
C GLN A 78 -12.26 -10.46 6.47
N LEU A 79 -12.66 -11.02 5.32
CA LEU A 79 -14.05 -11.16 4.91
C LEU A 79 -14.84 -12.21 5.72
N PHE A 80 -14.23 -13.35 6.04
CA PHE A 80 -14.94 -14.50 6.62
C PHE A 80 -14.54 -14.83 8.05
N ALA A 81 -13.46 -14.29 8.53
CA ALA A 81 -12.85 -14.49 9.84
C ALA A 81 -12.44 -15.95 10.14
N ILE A 82 -11.32 -16.10 10.82
CA ILE A 82 -10.86 -17.36 11.41
C ILE A 82 -10.82 -17.17 12.93
N GLY A 83 -11.81 -17.67 13.64
CA GLY A 83 -11.96 -17.39 15.06
C GLY A 83 -12.17 -15.89 15.33
N PRO A 84 -11.32 -15.25 16.15
CA PRO A 84 -11.40 -13.81 16.42
C PRO A 84 -10.72 -12.95 15.33
N VAL A 85 -9.94 -13.55 14.43
CA VAL A 85 -9.14 -12.84 13.41
C VAL A 85 -9.99 -12.61 12.18
N GLY A 86 -10.21 -11.36 11.81
CA GLY A 86 -11.06 -10.92 10.72
C GLY A 86 -12.29 -10.15 11.19
N GLY A 87 -12.49 -8.96 10.63
CA GLY A 87 -13.61 -8.08 11.00
C GLY A 87 -14.95 -8.49 10.40
N ARG A 88 -14.96 -9.40 9.43
CA ARG A 88 -16.13 -9.76 8.59
C ARG A 88 -16.72 -8.54 7.87
N VAL A 89 -15.88 -7.60 7.53
CA VAL A 89 -16.20 -6.34 6.84
C VAL A 89 -15.86 -6.40 5.37
N PRO A 90 -16.57 -5.68 4.50
CA PRO A 90 -16.34 -5.70 3.05
C PRO A 90 -15.14 -4.82 2.67
N ILE A 91 -13.93 -5.22 3.10
CA ILE A 91 -12.69 -4.50 2.85
C ILE A 91 -11.66 -5.43 2.21
N ILE A 92 -10.86 -4.88 1.32
CA ILE A 92 -9.75 -5.60 0.68
C ILE A 92 -8.45 -5.27 1.41
N MET A 93 -7.63 -6.28 1.62
CA MET A 93 -6.33 -6.18 2.26
C MET A 93 -5.22 -6.28 1.22
N GLY A 94 -4.12 -5.59 1.45
CA GLY A 94 -2.94 -5.66 0.59
C GLY A 94 -1.74 -4.99 1.22
N THR A 95 -0.62 -4.93 0.50
CA THR A 95 0.65 -4.39 0.99
C THR A 95 0.53 -2.93 1.39
N SER A 96 0.91 -2.60 2.61
CA SER A 96 0.85 -1.26 3.18
C SER A 96 1.88 -0.32 2.57
N SER A 97 1.42 0.82 2.08
CA SER A 97 2.29 1.92 1.65
C SER A 97 2.87 2.71 2.83
N GLY A 98 2.25 2.67 3.99
CA GLY A 98 2.65 3.42 5.18
C GLY A 98 4.06 3.08 5.66
N PHE A 99 4.50 1.85 5.47
CA PHE A 99 5.84 1.40 5.87
C PHE A 99 6.98 1.84 4.96
N ILE A 100 6.72 2.40 3.76
CA ILE A 100 7.76 2.72 2.76
C ILE A 100 8.86 3.61 3.37
N GLY A 101 8.49 4.66 4.10
CA GLY A 101 9.46 5.58 4.70
C GLY A 101 10.38 4.90 5.70
N VAL A 102 9.79 4.20 6.66
CA VAL A 102 10.54 3.47 7.71
C VAL A 102 11.43 2.37 7.10
N PHE A 103 10.90 1.60 6.15
CA PHE A 103 11.67 0.54 5.51
C PHE A 103 12.81 1.05 4.64
N LYS A 104 12.65 2.19 3.93
CA LYS A 104 13.76 2.85 3.23
C LYS A 104 14.86 3.26 4.20
N SER A 105 14.50 3.78 5.37
CA SER A 105 15.49 4.14 6.41
C SER A 105 16.19 2.91 6.97
N VAL A 106 15.46 1.84 7.27
CA VAL A 106 16.03 0.55 7.68
C VAL A 106 16.99 0.01 6.61
N ALA A 107 16.58 0.04 5.32
CA ALA A 107 17.43 -0.38 4.22
C ALA A 107 18.74 0.42 4.16
N GLY A 108 18.68 1.74 4.36
CA GLY A 108 19.85 2.62 4.39
C GLY A 108 20.80 2.29 5.56
N VAL A 109 20.28 2.16 6.78
CA VAL A 109 21.08 1.86 7.99
C VAL A 109 21.69 0.45 7.96
N MET A 110 20.97 -0.52 7.37
CA MET A 110 21.45 -1.90 7.26
C MET A 110 22.35 -2.14 6.05
N GLY A 111 22.63 -1.12 5.23
CA GLY A 111 23.52 -1.22 4.07
C GLY A 111 22.90 -1.89 2.84
N GLY A 112 21.58 -1.99 2.74
CA GLY A 112 20.88 -2.59 1.60
C GLY A 112 21.00 -4.11 1.53
N GLY A 113 20.73 -4.67 0.35
CA GLY A 113 20.82 -6.10 0.05
C GLY A 113 19.75 -6.96 0.73
N VAL A 114 19.93 -8.26 0.59
CA VAL A 114 19.05 -9.29 1.18
C VAL A 114 19.08 -9.25 2.71
N ILE A 115 20.18 -8.78 3.31
CA ILE A 115 20.32 -8.65 4.77
C ILE A 115 19.37 -7.57 5.30
N ALA A 116 19.34 -6.39 4.67
CA ALA A 116 18.44 -5.32 5.03
C ALA A 116 16.97 -5.74 4.82
N TYR A 117 16.68 -6.41 3.71
CA TYR A 117 15.35 -6.93 3.46
C TYR A 117 14.94 -8.00 4.49
N GLY A 118 15.87 -8.86 4.88
CA GLY A 118 15.68 -9.84 5.95
C GLY A 118 15.37 -9.19 7.31
N ALA A 119 16.03 -8.08 7.65
CA ALA A 119 15.75 -7.30 8.85
C ALA A 119 14.35 -6.66 8.82
N ILE A 120 13.92 -6.18 7.66
CA ILE A 120 12.55 -5.71 7.43
C ILE A 120 11.55 -6.84 7.69
N MET A 121 11.80 -8.05 7.16
CA MET A 121 10.91 -9.21 7.38
C MET A 121 10.86 -9.61 8.85
N GLY A 122 12.01 -9.69 9.54
CA GLY A 122 12.06 -10.00 10.97
C GLY A 122 11.30 -8.98 11.83
N ALA A 123 11.47 -7.69 11.52
CA ALA A 123 10.75 -6.61 12.19
C ALA A 123 9.24 -6.68 11.90
N SER A 124 8.84 -7.01 10.66
CA SER A 124 7.44 -7.15 10.26
C SER A 124 6.74 -8.32 10.94
N ILE A 125 7.43 -9.46 11.17
CA ILE A 125 6.89 -10.59 11.94
C ILE A 125 6.56 -10.14 13.37
N ILE A 126 7.51 -9.52 14.05
CA ILE A 126 7.32 -9.07 15.45
C ILE A 126 6.25 -7.98 15.52
N GLY A 127 6.31 -7.00 14.62
CA GLY A 127 5.36 -5.90 14.59
C GLY A 127 3.94 -6.34 14.28
N GLY A 128 3.76 -7.29 13.37
CA GLY A 128 2.43 -7.84 13.06
C GLY A 128 1.85 -8.65 14.22
N LEU A 129 2.66 -9.44 14.93
CA LEU A 129 2.23 -10.11 16.18
C LEU A 129 1.81 -9.08 17.23
N PHE A 130 2.57 -8.01 17.40
CA PHE A 130 2.26 -6.92 18.32
C PHE A 130 0.92 -6.25 17.97
N GLU A 131 0.68 -5.91 16.70
CA GLU A 131 -0.59 -5.33 16.24
C GLU A 131 -1.75 -6.31 16.40
N GLY A 132 -1.54 -7.59 16.13
CA GLY A 132 -2.51 -8.64 16.39
C GLY A 132 -2.94 -8.66 17.87
N VAL A 133 -2.01 -8.51 18.79
CA VAL A 133 -2.30 -8.38 20.24
C VAL A 133 -3.02 -7.07 20.54
N LEU A 134 -2.63 -5.95 19.93
CA LEU A 134 -3.33 -4.66 20.09
C LEU A 134 -4.82 -4.78 19.70
N GLY A 135 -5.13 -5.56 18.67
CA GLY A 135 -6.51 -5.81 18.24
C GLY A 135 -7.41 -6.35 19.36
N PHE A 136 -6.90 -7.21 20.25
CA PHE A 136 -7.65 -7.69 21.43
C PHE A 136 -7.98 -6.57 22.41
N PHE A 137 -7.11 -5.59 22.54
CA PHE A 137 -7.25 -4.48 23.49
C PHE A 137 -7.78 -3.21 22.84
N LEU A 138 -8.36 -3.30 21.64
CA LEU A 138 -8.76 -2.13 20.87
C LEU A 138 -9.87 -1.32 21.54
N LYS A 139 -10.84 -1.97 22.19
CA LYS A 139 -11.98 -1.31 22.80
C LYS A 139 -11.62 -0.16 23.76
N PRO A 140 -10.71 -0.31 24.72
CA PRO A 140 -10.25 0.79 25.56
C PRO A 140 -9.39 1.81 24.82
N LEU A 141 -8.72 1.41 23.73
CA LEU A 141 -7.84 2.28 22.95
C LEU A 141 -8.58 3.15 21.94
N ARG A 142 -9.76 2.72 21.45
CA ARG A 142 -10.55 3.45 20.42
C ARG A 142 -10.78 4.92 20.78
N ARG A 143 -10.96 5.26 22.06
CA ARG A 143 -11.18 6.64 22.52
C ARG A 143 -10.01 7.60 22.22
N PHE A 144 -8.82 7.07 21.95
CA PHE A 144 -7.63 7.85 21.62
C PHE A 144 -7.50 8.13 20.12
N PHE A 145 -8.32 7.48 19.30
CA PHE A 145 -8.26 7.53 17.84
C PHE A 145 -9.57 8.07 17.22
N PRO A 146 -9.97 9.33 17.57
CA PRO A 146 -11.08 9.99 16.88
C PRO A 146 -10.73 10.25 15.41
N ALA A 147 -11.73 10.58 14.58
CA ALA A 147 -11.55 10.75 13.15
C ALA A 147 -10.52 11.84 12.80
N VAL A 148 -10.38 12.87 13.62
CA VAL A 148 -9.34 13.91 13.44
C VAL A 148 -7.93 13.34 13.58
N VAL A 149 -7.68 12.42 14.52
CA VAL A 149 -6.37 11.78 14.70
C VAL A 149 -6.08 10.80 13.56
N THR A 150 -7.03 9.88 13.29
CA THR A 150 -6.89 8.89 12.20
C THR A 150 -6.72 9.58 10.86
N GLY A 151 -7.51 10.61 10.58
CA GLY A 151 -7.41 11.37 9.34
C GLY A 151 -6.09 12.13 9.20
N THR A 152 -5.55 12.69 10.30
CA THR A 152 -4.23 13.35 10.30
C THR A 152 -3.11 12.35 9.98
N VAL A 153 -3.18 11.14 10.53
CA VAL A 153 -2.22 10.06 10.24
C VAL A 153 -2.29 9.66 8.77
N VAL A 154 -3.48 9.36 8.25
CA VAL A 154 -3.68 8.99 6.84
C VAL A 154 -3.22 10.09 5.89
N LEU A 155 -3.52 11.35 6.22
CA LEU A 155 -3.06 12.51 5.46
C LEU A 155 -1.52 12.60 5.44
N SER A 156 -0.87 12.39 6.58
CA SER A 156 0.60 12.40 6.68
C SER A 156 1.25 11.27 5.89
N ILE A 157 0.64 10.07 5.84
CA ILE A 157 1.07 8.96 4.99
C ILE A 157 1.06 9.42 3.52
N GLY A 158 -0.07 9.92 3.03
CA GLY A 158 -0.20 10.38 1.66
C GLY A 158 0.83 11.44 1.28
N LEU A 159 0.98 12.47 2.11
CA LEU A 159 1.95 13.56 1.89
C LEU A 159 3.40 13.06 1.83
N SER A 160 3.78 12.16 2.75
CA SER A 160 5.14 11.59 2.77
C SER A 160 5.43 10.73 1.54
N LEU A 161 4.41 10.09 0.97
CA LEU A 161 4.55 9.21 -0.19
C LEU A 161 4.55 9.96 -1.54
N ILE A 162 4.02 11.19 -1.60
CA ILE A 162 4.05 11.98 -2.84
C ILE A 162 5.47 12.15 -3.36
N SER A 163 6.43 12.44 -2.47
CA SER A 163 7.85 12.59 -2.86
C SER A 163 8.43 11.31 -3.47
N VAL A 164 8.03 10.14 -2.94
CA VAL A 164 8.42 8.83 -3.50
C VAL A 164 7.81 8.63 -4.88
N GLY A 165 6.54 8.98 -5.07
CA GLY A 165 5.86 8.93 -6.36
C GLY A 165 6.54 9.83 -7.41
N VAL A 166 6.87 11.06 -7.04
CA VAL A 166 7.57 12.01 -7.92
C VAL A 166 8.99 11.54 -8.25
N SER A 167 9.70 10.96 -7.29
CA SER A 167 11.01 10.35 -7.55
C SER A 167 10.92 9.22 -8.57
N SER A 168 9.93 8.34 -8.43
CA SER A 168 9.68 7.28 -9.42
C SER A 168 9.27 7.84 -10.78
N PHE A 169 8.48 8.93 -10.80
CA PHE A 169 8.08 9.64 -12.03
C PHE A 169 9.28 10.10 -12.85
N GLY A 170 10.36 10.52 -12.19
CA GLY A 170 11.64 10.86 -12.84
C GLY A 170 12.51 9.66 -13.27
N GLY A 171 12.04 8.43 -13.13
CA GLY A 171 12.80 7.22 -13.48
C GLY A 171 13.42 6.49 -12.29
N GLY A 172 13.26 7.01 -11.07
CA GLY A 172 13.84 6.49 -9.82
C GLY A 172 15.21 7.09 -9.51
N SER A 173 15.39 7.51 -8.26
CA SER A 173 16.57 8.29 -7.80
C SER A 173 17.92 7.60 -7.98
N SER A 174 17.96 6.29 -8.17
CA SER A 174 19.17 5.50 -8.42
C SER A 174 19.47 5.27 -9.90
N ALA A 175 18.59 5.69 -10.81
CA ALA A 175 18.81 5.52 -12.24
C ALA A 175 19.82 6.55 -12.78
N ALA A 176 20.70 6.11 -13.69
CA ALA A 176 21.70 6.99 -14.29
C ALA A 176 21.06 8.11 -15.15
N ASP A 177 19.85 7.87 -15.69
CA ASP A 177 19.04 8.82 -16.45
C ASP A 177 17.89 9.45 -15.61
N TYR A 178 18.06 9.50 -14.28
CA TYR A 178 17.07 10.13 -13.40
C TYR A 178 16.80 11.58 -13.81
N GLY A 179 15.51 11.91 -13.94
CA GLY A 179 15.07 13.24 -14.34
C GLY A 179 15.21 13.53 -15.85
N SER A 180 15.55 12.53 -16.68
CA SER A 180 15.59 12.68 -18.13
C SER A 180 14.25 13.08 -18.70
N LEU A 181 14.25 13.79 -19.84
CA LEU A 181 13.03 14.20 -20.52
C LEU A 181 12.16 13.00 -20.93
N GLU A 182 12.79 11.88 -21.30
CA GLU A 182 12.09 10.65 -21.65
C GLU A 182 11.32 10.09 -20.44
N ASN A 183 11.97 10.00 -19.27
CA ASN A 183 11.32 9.54 -18.04
C ASN A 183 10.16 10.46 -17.64
N LEU A 184 10.37 11.77 -17.65
CA LEU A 184 9.32 12.75 -17.33
C LEU A 184 8.15 12.67 -18.32
N PHE A 185 8.44 12.51 -19.62
CA PHE A 185 7.42 12.37 -20.65
C PHE A 185 6.57 11.10 -20.43
N ILE A 186 7.21 9.95 -20.15
CA ILE A 186 6.51 8.69 -19.88
C ILE A 186 5.59 8.86 -18.67
N GLY A 187 6.11 9.37 -17.55
CA GLY A 187 5.33 9.59 -16.33
C GLY A 187 4.13 10.51 -16.58
N LEU A 188 4.33 11.60 -17.33
CA LEU A 188 3.29 12.56 -17.67
C LEU A 188 2.18 11.93 -18.54
N VAL A 189 2.56 11.19 -19.57
CA VAL A 189 1.60 10.49 -20.45
C VAL A 189 0.77 9.49 -19.67
N VAL A 190 1.42 8.67 -18.80
CA VAL A 190 0.71 7.73 -17.94
C VAL A 190 -0.28 8.45 -17.03
N LEU A 191 0.12 9.53 -16.38
CA LEU A 191 -0.73 10.33 -15.50
C LEU A 191 -1.93 10.92 -16.27
N ILE A 192 -1.71 11.50 -17.44
CA ILE A 192 -2.78 12.07 -18.28
C ILE A 192 -3.78 10.98 -18.69
N ILE A 193 -3.30 9.80 -19.07
CA ILE A 193 -4.18 8.68 -19.44
C ILE A 193 -5.01 8.25 -18.24
N ILE A 194 -4.40 8.11 -17.05
CA ILE A 194 -5.10 7.76 -15.82
C ILE A 194 -6.22 8.77 -15.53
N LEU A 195 -5.90 10.06 -15.56
CA LEU A 195 -6.86 11.14 -15.32
C LEU A 195 -7.99 11.13 -16.37
N GLY A 196 -7.64 10.99 -17.64
CA GLY A 196 -8.61 10.92 -18.73
C GLY A 196 -9.56 9.73 -18.57
N VAL A 197 -9.03 8.53 -18.35
CA VAL A 197 -9.87 7.34 -18.18
C VAL A 197 -10.70 7.44 -16.89
N LYS A 198 -10.12 7.90 -15.78
CA LYS A 198 -10.84 8.05 -14.51
C LYS A 198 -12.01 9.00 -14.61
N HIS A 199 -11.88 10.09 -15.38
CA HIS A 199 -12.87 11.17 -15.44
C HIS A 199 -13.91 10.97 -16.54
N PHE A 200 -13.52 10.45 -17.70
CA PHE A 200 -14.39 10.32 -18.86
C PHE A 200 -14.98 8.92 -19.05
N ALA A 201 -14.33 7.87 -18.54
CA ALA A 201 -14.87 6.51 -18.60
C ALA A 201 -15.85 6.25 -17.43
N LYS A 202 -16.67 5.21 -17.57
CA LYS A 202 -17.66 4.78 -16.58
C LYS A 202 -17.44 3.33 -16.16
N GLY A 203 -17.96 2.96 -15.00
CA GLY A 203 -17.96 1.58 -14.53
C GLY A 203 -16.56 1.01 -14.33
N MET A 204 -16.34 -0.21 -14.80
CA MET A 204 -15.04 -0.91 -14.65
C MET A 204 -13.86 -0.16 -15.25
N ALA A 205 -14.02 0.52 -16.37
CA ALA A 205 -12.92 1.25 -17.00
C ALA A 205 -12.42 2.39 -16.09
N SER A 206 -13.31 3.16 -15.47
CA SER A 206 -12.94 4.21 -14.51
C SER A 206 -12.20 3.64 -13.29
N SER A 207 -12.67 2.51 -12.72
CA SER A 207 -12.01 1.84 -11.59
C SER A 207 -10.66 1.24 -11.97
N SER A 208 -10.47 0.88 -13.23
CA SER A 208 -9.23 0.30 -13.78
C SER A 208 -8.28 1.36 -14.33
N SER A 209 -8.55 2.64 -14.15
CA SER A 209 -7.81 3.75 -14.79
C SER A 209 -6.30 3.66 -14.57
N ILE A 210 -5.86 3.30 -13.36
CA ILE A 210 -4.44 3.15 -13.02
C ILE A 210 -3.80 2.02 -13.82
N LEU A 211 -4.46 0.86 -13.89
CA LEU A 211 -3.96 -0.27 -14.67
C LEU A 211 -3.92 0.04 -16.17
N ILE A 212 -4.95 0.71 -16.70
CA ILE A 212 -5.00 1.15 -18.11
C ILE A 212 -3.84 2.12 -18.41
N GLY A 213 -3.58 3.07 -17.51
CA GLY A 213 -2.44 3.98 -17.63
C GLY A 213 -1.10 3.26 -17.66
N ILE A 214 -0.92 2.25 -16.81
CA ILE A 214 0.30 1.42 -16.78
C ILE A 214 0.46 0.63 -18.07
N ILE A 215 -0.59 -0.02 -18.56
CA ILE A 215 -0.55 -0.75 -19.83
C ILE A 215 -0.17 0.19 -20.98
N ALA A 216 -0.78 1.39 -21.02
CA ALA A 216 -0.42 2.40 -22.02
C ALA A 216 1.05 2.85 -21.88
N GLY A 217 1.56 2.99 -20.64
CA GLY A 217 2.97 3.26 -20.34
C GLY A 217 3.91 2.16 -20.85
N TYR A 218 3.56 0.88 -20.67
CA TYR A 218 4.30 -0.23 -21.26
C TYR A 218 4.34 -0.16 -22.79
N VAL A 219 3.21 0.08 -23.43
CA VAL A 219 3.12 0.22 -24.88
C VAL A 219 3.97 1.41 -25.36
N LEU A 220 3.92 2.53 -24.64
CA LEU A 220 4.75 3.70 -24.93
C LEU A 220 6.24 3.38 -24.84
N CYS A 221 6.69 2.76 -23.74
CA CYS A 221 8.09 2.35 -23.56
C CYS A 221 8.55 1.36 -24.64
N PHE A 222 7.69 0.42 -25.02
CA PHE A 222 7.96 -0.52 -26.10
C PHE A 222 8.17 0.20 -27.44
N ILE A 223 7.28 1.13 -27.80
CA ILE A 223 7.41 1.94 -29.02
C ILE A 223 8.66 2.81 -28.98
N MET A 224 8.93 3.47 -27.85
CA MET A 224 10.14 4.28 -27.67
C MET A 224 11.41 3.43 -27.86
N GLY A 225 11.45 2.20 -27.36
CA GLY A 225 12.57 1.27 -27.53
C GLY A 225 12.83 0.84 -28.98
N MET A 226 11.81 0.96 -29.85
CA MET A 226 11.98 0.72 -31.29
C MET A 226 12.51 1.92 -32.06
N ILE A 227 12.34 3.14 -31.53
CA ILE A 227 12.60 4.40 -32.25
C ILE A 227 13.80 5.16 -31.68
N LEU A 228 13.97 5.12 -30.34
CA LEU A 228 14.98 5.91 -29.63
C LEU A 228 16.16 5.05 -29.18
N PRO A 229 17.36 5.66 -28.96
CA PRO A 229 18.49 4.96 -28.39
C PRO A 229 18.15 4.42 -26.99
N THR A 230 18.40 3.13 -26.78
CA THR A 230 18.11 2.43 -25.51
C THR A 230 19.25 2.56 -24.50
N THR A 231 20.42 3.02 -24.92
CA THR A 231 21.59 3.26 -24.10
C THR A 231 21.90 4.76 -24.01
N GLY A 232 22.59 5.14 -22.96
CA GLY A 232 23.13 6.47 -22.73
C GLY A 232 24.56 6.35 -22.20
N VAL A 233 25.24 7.49 -22.11
CA VAL A 233 26.60 7.55 -21.57
C VAL A 233 26.62 8.58 -20.44
N THR A 234 27.19 8.20 -19.29
CA THR A 234 27.34 9.12 -18.14
C THR A 234 28.42 10.18 -18.44
N ALA A 235 28.51 11.21 -17.61
CA ALA A 235 29.55 12.23 -17.71
C ALA A 235 30.97 11.64 -17.64
N ASP A 236 31.13 10.50 -16.96
CA ASP A 236 32.37 9.77 -16.80
C ASP A 236 32.68 8.78 -17.97
N GLY A 237 31.84 8.80 -19.02
CA GLY A 237 32.02 7.94 -20.19
C GLY A 237 31.53 6.49 -20.02
N VAL A 238 30.79 6.17 -18.95
CA VAL A 238 30.25 4.82 -18.71
C VAL A 238 28.95 4.67 -19.46
N GLU A 239 28.83 3.63 -20.28
CA GLU A 239 27.59 3.27 -20.96
C GLU A 239 26.59 2.65 -19.97
N TYR A 240 25.30 3.05 -20.04
CA TYR A 240 24.22 2.51 -19.26
C TYR A 240 22.97 2.28 -20.10
N THR A 241 22.13 1.33 -19.69
CA THR A 241 20.80 1.14 -20.26
C THR A 241 19.81 2.11 -19.59
N LYS A 242 19.03 2.83 -20.40
CA LYS A 242 18.03 3.78 -19.89
C LYS A 242 16.96 3.07 -19.05
N ALA A 243 16.49 3.72 -17.98
CA ALA A 243 15.59 3.14 -16.98
C ALA A 243 14.19 2.75 -17.52
N TRP A 244 13.79 3.33 -18.64
CA TRP A 244 12.50 3.03 -19.29
C TRP A 244 12.53 1.87 -20.28
N VAL A 245 13.70 1.27 -20.55
CA VAL A 245 13.85 0.17 -21.51
C VAL A 245 13.32 -1.13 -20.93
N LEU A 246 12.42 -1.79 -21.68
CA LEU A 246 11.82 -3.06 -21.29
C LEU A 246 12.73 -4.25 -21.67
N ASN A 247 13.07 -5.09 -20.70
CA ASN A 247 13.76 -6.35 -20.92
C ASN A 247 12.83 -7.54 -20.68
N PHE A 248 12.38 -8.19 -21.74
CA PHE A 248 11.45 -9.31 -21.70
C PHE A 248 12.09 -10.68 -21.42
N ASP A 249 13.42 -10.79 -21.29
CA ASP A 249 14.07 -12.09 -21.08
C ASP A 249 13.59 -12.77 -19.79
N LYS A 250 13.42 -12.00 -18.70
CA LYS A 250 12.86 -12.51 -17.44
C LYS A 250 11.45 -13.07 -17.59
N VAL A 251 10.64 -12.46 -18.47
CA VAL A 251 9.28 -12.95 -18.74
C VAL A 251 9.31 -14.25 -19.55
N ARG A 252 10.29 -14.40 -20.47
CA ARG A 252 10.46 -15.63 -21.24
C ARG A 252 10.89 -16.80 -20.35
N GLU A 253 11.84 -16.56 -19.45
CA GLU A 253 12.41 -17.55 -18.53
C GLU A 253 11.44 -17.98 -17.42
N ALA A 254 10.50 -17.09 -17.01
CA ALA A 254 9.55 -17.38 -15.95
C ALA A 254 8.63 -18.57 -16.29
N SER A 255 8.37 -19.43 -15.31
CA SER A 255 7.44 -20.55 -15.44
C SER A 255 5.98 -20.05 -15.58
N TRP A 256 5.12 -20.91 -16.15
CA TRP A 256 3.70 -20.59 -16.25
C TRP A 256 2.98 -20.73 -14.91
N PHE A 257 3.41 -21.67 -14.08
CA PHE A 257 2.79 -21.96 -12.79
C PHE A 257 3.87 -22.20 -11.73
N ALA A 258 3.71 -21.59 -10.55
CA ALA A 258 4.51 -21.89 -9.38
C ALA A 258 3.70 -21.65 -8.10
N LEU A 259 4.01 -22.43 -7.08
CA LEU A 259 3.46 -22.22 -5.73
C LEU A 259 4.23 -21.12 -5.01
N PRO A 260 3.58 -20.43 -4.03
CA PRO A 260 4.25 -19.42 -3.22
C PRO A 260 5.39 -20.05 -2.43
N LYS A 261 6.52 -19.38 -2.39
CA LYS A 261 7.71 -19.81 -1.65
C LYS A 261 7.71 -19.22 -0.26
N VAL A 262 7.81 -20.09 0.73
CA VAL A 262 7.94 -19.67 2.13
C VAL A 262 9.38 -19.24 2.40
N MET A 263 9.57 -18.11 3.06
CA MET A 263 10.87 -17.53 3.41
C MET A 263 11.84 -17.40 2.21
N PRO A 264 11.42 -16.76 1.10
CA PRO A 264 12.33 -16.51 -0.01
C PRO A 264 13.53 -15.67 0.40
N VAL A 265 13.36 -14.85 1.45
CA VAL A 265 14.42 -14.16 2.16
C VAL A 265 14.34 -14.55 3.65
N LYS A 266 15.48 -14.92 4.23
CA LYS A 266 15.54 -15.34 5.64
C LYS A 266 15.31 -14.13 6.55
N PRO A 267 14.33 -14.19 7.48
CA PRO A 267 14.10 -13.12 8.45
C PRO A 267 15.32 -12.94 9.39
N ILE A 268 15.67 -11.69 9.67
CA ILE A 268 16.74 -11.30 10.59
C ILE A 268 16.11 -10.41 11.65
N PHE A 269 16.34 -10.73 12.91
CA PHE A 269 15.79 -9.98 14.04
C PHE A 269 16.83 -8.99 14.55
N ASP A 270 16.68 -7.71 14.16
CA ASP A 270 17.57 -6.62 14.57
C ASP A 270 16.74 -5.49 15.21
N MET A 271 17.12 -5.09 16.41
CA MET A 271 16.39 -4.08 17.19
C MET A 271 16.35 -2.72 16.48
N ARG A 272 17.36 -2.40 15.65
CA ARG A 272 17.38 -1.16 14.85
C ARG A 272 16.25 -1.11 13.83
N ALA A 273 15.81 -2.28 13.33
CA ALA A 273 14.65 -2.40 12.45
C ALA A 273 13.35 -2.57 13.24
N ILE A 274 13.35 -3.40 14.29
CA ILE A 274 12.15 -3.76 15.05
C ILE A 274 11.50 -2.53 15.71
N VAL A 275 12.27 -1.69 16.40
CA VAL A 275 11.73 -0.58 17.20
C VAL A 275 10.95 0.44 16.33
N PRO A 276 11.51 1.00 15.24
CA PRO A 276 10.75 1.94 14.39
C PRO A 276 9.56 1.27 13.69
N VAL A 277 9.68 -0.01 13.34
CA VAL A 277 8.60 -0.77 12.69
C VAL A 277 7.45 -1.04 13.65
N LEU A 278 7.71 -1.33 14.94
CA LEU A 278 6.66 -1.46 15.96
C LEU A 278 5.82 -0.19 16.10
N ILE A 279 6.45 0.98 16.06
CA ILE A 279 5.71 2.25 16.12
C ILE A 279 4.83 2.40 14.88
N MET A 280 5.33 1.99 13.71
CA MET A 280 4.56 2.04 12.47
C MET A 280 3.34 1.10 12.51
N PHE A 281 3.42 -0.04 13.20
CA PHE A 281 2.27 -0.94 13.39
C PHE A 281 1.16 -0.33 14.27
N ILE A 282 1.49 0.59 15.18
CA ILE A 282 0.45 1.37 15.89
C ILE A 282 -0.23 2.32 14.89
N VAL A 283 0.51 2.90 13.97
CA VAL A 283 -0.02 3.82 12.95
C VAL A 283 -0.95 3.09 11.98
N THR A 284 -0.57 1.88 11.54
CA THR A 284 -1.42 1.08 10.62
C THR A 284 -2.67 0.54 11.32
N ALA A 285 -2.60 0.19 12.59
CA ALA A 285 -3.80 -0.12 13.38
C ALA A 285 -4.81 1.04 13.36
N VAL A 286 -4.32 2.29 13.46
CA VAL A 286 -5.17 3.50 13.37
C VAL A 286 -5.75 3.67 11.97
N GLU A 287 -4.95 3.45 10.92
CA GLU A 287 -5.39 3.47 9.52
C GLU A 287 -6.52 2.46 9.30
N THR A 288 -6.34 1.22 9.72
CA THR A 288 -7.32 0.13 9.58
C THR A 288 -8.63 0.44 10.32
N ILE A 289 -8.58 1.05 11.52
CA ILE A 289 -9.78 1.52 12.22
C ILE A 289 -10.52 2.56 11.38
N GLY A 290 -9.81 3.51 10.79
CA GLY A 290 -10.37 4.55 9.92
C GLY A 290 -11.03 3.97 8.68
N ASP A 291 -10.36 3.04 8.00
CA ASP A 291 -10.85 2.40 6.79
C ASP A 291 -12.08 1.52 7.03
N ILE A 292 -12.06 0.69 8.08
CA ILE A 292 -13.22 -0.13 8.47
C ILE A 292 -14.41 0.78 8.80
N SER A 293 -14.21 1.83 9.60
CA SER A 293 -15.26 2.80 9.89
C SER A 293 -15.79 3.47 8.61
N GLY A 294 -14.88 3.85 7.70
CA GLY A 294 -15.24 4.44 6.41
C GLY A 294 -16.08 3.53 5.53
N VAL A 295 -15.73 2.23 5.45
CA VAL A 295 -16.50 1.23 4.68
C VAL A 295 -17.87 0.99 5.30
N MET A 296 -17.94 0.86 6.62
CA MET A 296 -19.19 0.57 7.31
C MET A 296 -20.17 1.74 7.23
N GLU A 297 -19.70 2.97 7.44
CA GLU A 297 -20.53 4.17 7.27
C GLU A 297 -20.85 4.44 5.80
N GLY A 298 -19.81 4.46 4.94
CA GLY A 298 -19.95 4.78 3.52
C GLY A 298 -20.74 3.74 2.75
N GLY A 299 -20.54 2.45 3.03
CA GLY A 299 -21.19 1.33 2.34
C GLY A 299 -22.56 0.96 2.91
N LEU A 300 -22.65 0.87 4.23
CA LEU A 300 -23.81 0.32 4.94
C LEU A 300 -24.63 1.37 5.73
N GLY A 301 -24.15 2.62 5.84
CA GLY A 301 -24.81 3.68 6.58
C GLY A 301 -24.88 3.45 8.09
N ARG A 302 -23.98 2.66 8.67
CA ARG A 302 -23.90 2.39 10.11
C ARG A 302 -22.44 2.46 10.62
N GLU A 303 -22.30 2.70 11.90
CA GLU A 303 -21.00 2.61 12.55
C GLU A 303 -20.47 1.16 12.58
N ALA A 304 -19.14 1.04 12.58
CA ALA A 304 -18.47 -0.22 12.84
C ALA A 304 -18.58 -0.62 14.30
N THR A 305 -18.87 -1.89 14.56
CA THR A 305 -18.91 -2.44 15.92
C THR A 305 -17.50 -2.68 16.46
N ASP A 306 -17.35 -2.69 17.79
CA ASP A 306 -16.07 -3.00 18.44
C ASP A 306 -15.50 -4.36 17.98
N LYS A 307 -16.36 -5.34 17.70
CA LYS A 307 -15.95 -6.66 17.21
C LYS A 307 -15.41 -6.62 15.79
N GLU A 308 -16.02 -5.83 14.92
CA GLU A 308 -15.55 -5.63 13.54
C GLU A 308 -14.21 -4.93 13.51
N LEU A 309 -14.03 -3.88 14.32
CA LEU A 309 -12.76 -3.15 14.44
C LEU A 309 -11.68 -4.04 15.05
N SER A 310 -11.95 -4.71 16.18
CA SER A 310 -11.00 -5.59 16.83
C SER A 310 -10.54 -6.74 15.94
N GLY A 311 -11.49 -7.46 15.32
CA GLY A 311 -11.18 -8.53 14.38
C GLY A 311 -10.44 -8.05 13.14
N GLY A 312 -10.75 -6.83 12.67
CA GLY A 312 -10.08 -6.20 11.55
C GLY A 312 -8.61 -5.87 11.83
N VAL A 313 -8.31 -5.24 12.95
CA VAL A 313 -6.93 -4.93 13.38
C VAL A 313 -6.14 -6.21 13.68
N MET A 314 -6.79 -7.23 14.30
CA MET A 314 -6.13 -8.54 14.46
C MET A 314 -5.75 -9.17 13.11
N CYS A 315 -6.62 -9.04 12.10
CA CYS A 315 -6.33 -9.56 10.77
C CYS A 315 -5.20 -8.76 10.09
N ASP A 316 -5.15 -7.45 10.30
CA ASP A 316 -4.09 -6.58 9.79
C ASP A 316 -2.73 -7.03 10.34
N GLY A 317 -2.59 -7.11 11.66
CA GLY A 317 -1.36 -7.50 12.32
C GLY A 317 -0.93 -8.94 12.01
N LEU A 318 -1.80 -9.93 12.26
CA LEU A 318 -1.46 -11.33 12.02
C LEU A 318 -1.28 -11.63 10.52
N GLY A 319 -2.05 -10.96 9.66
CA GLY A 319 -1.87 -11.00 8.21
C GLY A 319 -0.52 -10.44 7.76
N SER A 320 -0.03 -9.38 8.44
CA SER A 320 1.29 -8.81 8.21
C SER A 320 2.41 -9.76 8.63
N SER A 321 2.26 -10.46 9.76
CA SER A 321 3.22 -11.50 10.18
C SER A 321 3.24 -12.66 9.18
N LEU A 322 2.08 -13.10 8.71
CA LEU A 322 1.96 -14.11 7.66
C LEU A 322 2.63 -13.62 6.37
N ALA A 323 2.38 -12.38 5.96
CA ALA A 323 3.00 -11.78 4.77
C ALA A 323 4.53 -11.81 4.86
N ALA A 324 5.09 -11.41 5.99
CA ALA A 324 6.54 -11.40 6.20
C ALA A 324 7.17 -12.80 6.13
N LEU A 325 6.47 -13.86 6.55
CA LEU A 325 6.92 -15.25 6.37
C LEU A 325 7.02 -15.64 4.88
N PHE A 326 6.25 -15.00 4.01
CA PHE A 326 6.33 -15.18 2.56
C PHE A 326 7.20 -14.11 1.88
N GLY A 327 7.97 -13.34 2.66
CA GLY A 327 8.83 -12.27 2.15
C GLY A 327 8.07 -11.04 1.64
N VAL A 328 6.79 -10.90 1.98
CA VAL A 328 5.95 -9.77 1.58
C VAL A 328 5.95 -8.72 2.70
N LEU A 329 5.89 -7.45 2.32
CA LEU A 329 5.74 -6.35 3.27
C LEU A 329 4.41 -6.45 4.03
N PRO A 330 4.27 -5.78 5.20
CA PRO A 330 3.04 -5.80 5.98
C PRO A 330 1.81 -5.49 5.15
N ASN A 331 0.72 -6.19 5.45
CA ASN A 331 -0.59 -5.93 4.84
C ASN A 331 -1.37 -4.90 5.66
N THR A 332 -2.25 -4.17 5.00
CA THR A 332 -3.24 -3.28 5.65
C THR A 332 -4.51 -3.22 4.81
N SER A 333 -5.54 -2.59 5.35
CA SER A 333 -6.74 -2.24 4.60
C SER A 333 -6.44 -1.25 3.47
N PHE A 334 -7.14 -1.39 2.34
CA PHE A 334 -6.91 -0.53 1.17
C PHE A 334 -7.89 0.65 1.15
N SER A 335 -7.43 1.85 1.52
CA SER A 335 -8.24 3.08 1.58
C SER A 335 -8.89 3.45 0.22
N GLN A 336 -8.23 3.11 -0.92
CA GLN A 336 -8.82 3.32 -2.25
C GLN A 336 -10.08 2.49 -2.46
N ASN A 337 -10.12 1.27 -1.90
CA ASN A 337 -11.29 0.40 -1.98
C ASN A 337 -12.41 0.87 -1.05
N VAL A 338 -12.10 1.58 0.04
CA VAL A 338 -13.10 2.27 0.88
C VAL A 338 -13.88 3.29 0.05
N GLY A 339 -13.19 4.11 -0.73
CA GLY A 339 -13.81 5.05 -1.67
C GLY A 339 -14.69 4.36 -2.71
N LEU A 340 -14.23 3.22 -3.24
CA LEU A 340 -14.99 2.43 -4.22
C LEU A 340 -16.28 1.87 -3.61
N VAL A 341 -16.22 1.29 -2.41
CA VAL A 341 -17.41 0.81 -1.67
C VAL A 341 -18.38 1.95 -1.40
N THR A 342 -17.88 3.09 -0.95
CA THR A 342 -18.70 4.27 -0.66
C THR A 342 -19.45 4.77 -1.89
N MET A 343 -18.82 4.76 -3.07
CA MET A 343 -19.44 5.20 -4.32
C MET A 343 -20.39 4.17 -4.92
N THR A 344 -20.01 2.89 -4.92
CA THR A 344 -20.78 1.83 -5.58
C THR A 344 -21.82 1.19 -4.67
N LYS A 345 -21.66 1.34 -3.35
CA LYS A 345 -22.46 0.65 -2.31
C LYS A 345 -22.38 -0.88 -2.39
N VAL A 346 -21.44 -1.43 -3.15
CA VAL A 346 -21.22 -2.87 -3.25
C VAL A 346 -20.47 -3.33 -2.00
N VAL A 347 -21.18 -3.98 -1.10
CA VAL A 347 -20.67 -4.47 0.19
C VAL A 347 -20.70 -5.99 0.31
N ASN A 348 -21.12 -6.68 -0.75
CA ASN A 348 -21.29 -8.12 -0.73
C ASN A 348 -19.95 -8.86 -0.60
N ARG A 349 -19.76 -9.61 0.48
CA ARG A 349 -18.51 -10.33 0.78
C ARG A 349 -18.16 -11.40 -0.25
N MET A 350 -19.17 -12.03 -0.89
CA MET A 350 -18.92 -12.98 -1.96
C MET A 350 -18.30 -12.30 -3.20
N ALA A 351 -18.72 -11.07 -3.53
CA ALA A 351 -18.11 -10.30 -4.62
C ALA A 351 -16.62 -10.00 -4.33
N LEU A 352 -16.32 -9.51 -3.14
CA LEU A 352 -14.94 -9.21 -2.74
C LEU A 352 -14.09 -10.50 -2.67
N ALA A 353 -14.67 -11.60 -2.21
CA ALA A 353 -14.01 -12.91 -2.18
C ALA A 353 -13.66 -13.42 -3.59
N CYS A 354 -14.50 -13.18 -4.59
CA CYS A 354 -14.13 -13.44 -5.99
C CYS A 354 -12.90 -12.62 -6.42
N GLY A 355 -12.83 -11.36 -6.01
CA GLY A 355 -11.64 -10.53 -6.22
C GLY A 355 -10.39 -11.11 -5.55
N ALA A 356 -10.50 -11.49 -4.27
CA ALA A 356 -9.39 -12.17 -3.57
C ALA A 356 -8.94 -13.45 -4.28
N GLY A 357 -9.89 -14.24 -4.79
CA GLY A 357 -9.59 -15.43 -5.62
C GLY A 357 -8.83 -15.07 -6.90
N VAL A 358 -9.19 -13.97 -7.57
CA VAL A 358 -8.44 -13.47 -8.75
C VAL A 358 -7.02 -13.09 -8.37
N LEU A 359 -6.79 -12.39 -7.25
CA LEU A 359 -5.43 -12.07 -6.78
C LEU A 359 -4.59 -13.31 -6.55
N ILE A 360 -5.15 -14.33 -5.88
CA ILE A 360 -4.47 -15.61 -5.66
C ILE A 360 -4.12 -16.27 -7.00
N LEU A 361 -5.05 -16.32 -7.93
CA LEU A 361 -4.81 -16.86 -9.26
C LEU A 361 -3.71 -16.10 -9.99
N CYS A 362 -3.74 -14.75 -9.97
CA CYS A 362 -2.68 -13.93 -10.57
C CYS A 362 -1.30 -14.25 -9.99
N GLY A 363 -1.22 -14.46 -8.67
CA GLY A 363 0.03 -14.80 -8.00
C GLY A 363 0.53 -16.24 -8.31
N LEU A 364 -0.33 -17.15 -8.75
CA LEU A 364 0.08 -18.49 -9.18
C LEU A 364 0.72 -18.52 -10.58
N PHE A 365 0.72 -17.37 -11.30
CA PHE A 365 1.33 -17.23 -12.63
C PHE A 365 2.60 -16.38 -12.58
N PRO A 366 3.81 -16.95 -12.36
CA PRO A 366 5.07 -16.20 -12.30
C PRO A 366 5.35 -15.33 -13.53
N LYS A 367 4.86 -15.67 -14.70
CA LYS A 367 4.95 -14.81 -15.89
C LYS A 367 4.33 -13.44 -15.70
N LEU A 368 3.21 -13.35 -14.95
CA LEU A 368 2.59 -12.06 -14.61
C LEU A 368 3.46 -11.28 -13.63
N ALA A 369 4.01 -11.94 -12.60
CA ALA A 369 4.94 -11.31 -11.67
C ALA A 369 6.21 -10.83 -12.38
N ALA A 370 6.76 -11.63 -13.29
CA ALA A 370 7.91 -11.24 -14.12
C ALA A 370 7.60 -10.05 -15.03
N LEU A 371 6.41 -10.00 -15.64
CA LEU A 371 5.97 -8.83 -16.42
C LEU A 371 5.93 -7.57 -15.56
N ILE A 372 5.41 -7.67 -14.34
CA ILE A 372 5.37 -6.54 -13.41
C ILE A 372 6.76 -6.14 -12.95
N SER A 373 7.68 -7.11 -12.77
CA SER A 373 9.05 -6.84 -12.30
C SER A 373 9.88 -5.98 -13.26
N ILE A 374 9.57 -6.00 -14.55
CA ILE A 374 10.26 -5.20 -15.58
C ILE A 374 9.60 -3.82 -15.80
N MET A 375 8.62 -3.45 -14.97
CA MET A 375 7.91 -2.18 -15.10
C MET A 375 8.87 -1.00 -14.88
N PRO A 376 9.00 -0.08 -15.86
CA PRO A 376 9.82 1.11 -15.70
C PRO A 376 9.34 1.98 -14.55
N GLN A 377 10.31 2.53 -13.78
CA GLN A 377 9.98 3.39 -12.64
C GLN A 377 9.17 4.63 -13.05
N SER A 378 9.40 5.19 -14.23
CA SER A 378 8.62 6.33 -14.76
C SER A 378 7.16 5.99 -15.01
N VAL A 379 6.86 4.76 -15.48
CA VAL A 379 5.48 4.26 -15.62
C VAL A 379 4.84 4.09 -14.25
N LEU A 380 5.56 3.46 -13.31
CA LEU A 380 5.11 3.32 -11.93
C LEU A 380 4.86 4.68 -11.28
N GLY A 381 5.75 5.66 -11.51
CA GLY A 381 5.67 7.00 -10.94
C GLY A 381 4.44 7.77 -11.38
N GLY A 382 4.07 7.70 -12.68
CA GLY A 382 2.82 8.27 -13.19
C GLY A 382 1.57 7.75 -12.46
N ALA A 383 1.55 6.44 -12.17
CA ALA A 383 0.50 5.81 -11.39
C ALA A 383 0.58 6.14 -9.89
N ALA A 384 1.78 6.12 -9.32
CA ALA A 384 2.03 6.33 -7.89
C ALA A 384 1.63 7.74 -7.43
N VAL A 385 1.89 8.77 -8.21
CA VAL A 385 1.45 10.14 -7.92
C VAL A 385 -0.07 10.17 -7.72
N MET A 386 -0.84 9.54 -8.59
CA MET A 386 -2.29 9.49 -8.45
C MET A 386 -2.75 8.69 -7.23
N MET A 387 -2.10 7.54 -6.96
CA MET A 387 -2.44 6.70 -5.81
C MET A 387 -2.16 7.40 -4.48
N PHE A 388 -0.97 7.95 -4.31
CA PHE A 388 -0.58 8.62 -3.07
C PHE A 388 -1.36 9.90 -2.82
N SER A 389 -1.68 10.66 -3.88
CA SER A 389 -2.59 11.79 -3.76
C SER A 389 -4.01 11.38 -3.35
N SER A 390 -4.46 10.19 -3.73
CA SER A 390 -5.76 9.67 -3.27
C SER A 390 -5.76 9.38 -1.76
N ILE A 391 -4.64 8.93 -1.19
CA ILE A 391 -4.50 8.73 0.26
C ILE A 391 -4.59 10.09 0.99
N VAL A 392 -3.96 11.14 0.46
CA VAL A 392 -4.10 12.51 1.00
C VAL A 392 -5.57 12.94 1.09
N VAL A 393 -6.31 12.72 0.00
CA VAL A 393 -7.75 13.07 -0.05
C VAL A 393 -8.56 12.24 0.95
N SER A 394 -8.25 10.95 1.10
CA SER A 394 -8.90 10.10 2.12
C SER A 394 -8.65 10.62 3.54
N GLY A 395 -7.41 11.07 3.85
CA GLY A 395 -7.10 11.72 5.12
C GLY A 395 -7.92 12.99 5.37
N ILE A 396 -8.05 13.85 4.34
CA ILE A 396 -8.88 15.06 4.41
C ILE A 396 -10.34 14.69 4.69
N GLN A 397 -10.87 13.69 3.98
CA GLN A 397 -12.26 13.22 4.18
C GLN A 397 -12.50 12.71 5.61
N LEU A 398 -11.54 12.01 6.21
CA LEU A 398 -11.64 11.58 7.61
C LEU A 398 -11.62 12.77 8.58
N ILE A 399 -10.70 13.73 8.41
CA ILE A 399 -10.61 14.92 9.25
C ILE A 399 -11.93 15.72 9.22
N THR A 400 -12.52 15.87 8.05
CA THR A 400 -13.75 16.66 7.85
C THR A 400 -15.02 15.97 8.33
N LYS A 401 -14.96 14.72 8.80
CA LYS A 401 -16.09 14.07 9.49
C LYS A 401 -16.41 14.72 10.83
N GLU A 402 -15.42 15.33 11.48
CA GLU A 402 -15.61 16.08 12.70
C GLU A 402 -15.60 17.58 12.42
N LYS A 403 -16.22 18.38 13.30
CA LYS A 403 -16.13 19.84 13.19
C LYS A 403 -14.67 20.29 13.37
N LEU A 404 -14.22 21.20 12.53
CA LEU A 404 -12.91 21.81 12.64
C LEU A 404 -12.93 22.91 13.72
N THR A 405 -13.00 22.47 14.97
CA THR A 405 -12.89 23.35 16.15
C THR A 405 -11.45 23.86 16.29
N GLY A 406 -11.24 24.87 17.13
CA GLY A 406 -9.89 25.38 17.43
C GLY A 406 -8.95 24.28 17.93
N ARG A 407 -9.46 23.35 18.75
CA ARG A 407 -8.74 22.17 19.21
C ARG A 407 -8.33 21.26 18.06
N ASN A 408 -9.27 20.85 17.22
CA ASN A 408 -9.04 19.93 16.11
C ASN A 408 -8.09 20.53 15.06
N ILE A 409 -8.23 21.84 14.77
CA ILE A 409 -7.31 22.58 13.90
C ILE A 409 -5.89 22.54 14.47
N THR A 410 -5.73 22.74 15.79
CA THR A 410 -4.41 22.70 16.44
C THR A 410 -3.78 21.31 16.32
N ILE A 411 -4.54 20.23 16.57
CA ILE A 411 -4.06 18.86 16.43
C ILE A 411 -3.52 18.62 15.01
N VAL A 412 -4.34 18.90 14.00
CA VAL A 412 -3.98 18.69 12.60
C VAL A 412 -2.76 19.53 12.21
N SER A 413 -2.78 20.85 12.52
CA SER A 413 -1.74 21.78 12.09
C SER A 413 -0.37 21.44 12.69
N VAL A 414 -0.32 21.20 14.01
CA VAL A 414 0.96 20.90 14.69
C VAL A 414 1.47 19.52 14.31
N ALA A 415 0.59 18.52 14.22
CA ALA A 415 0.97 17.17 13.84
C ALA A 415 1.53 17.11 12.41
N LEU A 416 0.88 17.77 11.44
CA LEU A 416 1.37 17.82 10.07
C LEU A 416 2.63 18.68 9.96
N GLY A 417 2.67 19.83 10.64
CA GLY A 417 3.83 20.74 10.62
C GLY A 417 5.09 20.05 11.12
N LEU A 418 5.03 19.40 12.27
CA LEU A 418 6.16 18.64 12.82
C LEU A 418 6.42 17.36 12.05
N GLY A 419 5.37 16.60 11.68
CA GLY A 419 5.53 15.35 10.95
C GLY A 419 6.20 15.56 9.60
N TYR A 420 5.57 16.32 8.72
CA TYR A 420 6.11 16.60 7.40
C TYR A 420 7.43 17.39 7.48
N GLY A 421 7.52 18.37 8.39
CA GLY A 421 8.72 19.18 8.58
C GLY A 421 9.95 18.37 8.97
N LEU A 422 9.83 17.44 9.92
CA LEU A 422 10.93 16.54 10.32
C LEU A 422 11.27 15.54 9.23
N GLY A 423 10.26 14.98 8.54
CA GLY A 423 10.50 14.08 7.41
C GLY A 423 11.23 14.73 6.22
N ALA A 424 10.94 16.02 5.96
CA ALA A 424 11.58 16.79 4.89
C ALA A 424 12.98 17.31 5.28
N ASN A 425 13.26 17.52 6.57
CA ASN A 425 14.48 18.10 7.09
C ASN A 425 15.08 17.20 8.19
N SER A 426 15.30 15.94 7.89
CA SER A 426 15.80 14.95 8.85
C SER A 426 17.16 15.31 9.47
N ASP A 427 17.97 16.13 8.79
CA ASP A 427 19.29 16.59 9.25
C ASP A 427 19.23 17.37 10.59
N ILE A 428 18.09 17.95 10.95
CA ILE A 428 17.90 18.60 12.25
C ILE A 428 18.03 17.62 13.41
N LEU A 429 17.82 16.33 13.14
CA LEU A 429 17.88 15.25 14.13
C LEU A 429 19.27 14.63 14.28
N ARG A 430 20.28 15.08 13.51
CA ARG A 430 21.63 14.47 13.44
C ARG A 430 22.36 14.34 14.78
N MET A 431 21.99 15.12 15.78
CA MET A 431 22.59 15.07 17.11
C MET A 431 21.90 14.07 18.04
N LEU A 432 20.78 13.48 17.62
CA LEU A 432 20.07 12.46 18.38
C LEU A 432 20.69 11.08 18.11
N PRO A 433 20.49 10.10 19.04
CA PRO A 433 20.86 8.70 18.80
C PRO A 433 20.26 8.17 17.51
N ASP A 434 20.97 7.26 16.80
CA ASP A 434 20.57 6.70 15.50
C ASP A 434 19.12 6.16 15.49
N THR A 435 18.72 5.48 16.56
CA THR A 435 17.36 4.98 16.72
C THR A 435 16.30 6.10 16.69
N MET A 436 16.61 7.25 17.33
CA MET A 436 15.71 8.41 17.33
C MET A 436 15.69 9.09 15.95
N GLN A 437 16.83 9.18 15.27
CA GLN A 437 16.90 9.66 13.90
C GLN A 437 16.04 8.79 12.96
N LEU A 438 16.11 7.47 13.11
CA LEU A 438 15.28 6.53 12.34
C LEU A 438 13.78 6.70 12.63
N ILE A 439 13.39 6.85 13.89
CA ILE A 439 11.98 6.99 14.28
C ILE A 439 11.39 8.30 13.77
N PHE A 440 12.09 9.41 13.98
CA PHE A 440 11.54 10.75 13.70
C PHE A 440 11.92 11.32 12.34
N GLY A 441 13.04 10.89 11.75
CA GLY A 441 13.54 11.39 10.47
C GLY A 441 13.31 10.43 9.30
N GLY A 442 13.02 9.16 9.56
CA GLY A 442 12.83 8.15 8.51
C GLY A 442 11.57 8.37 7.67
N SER A 443 10.53 8.89 8.27
CA SER A 443 9.33 9.38 7.57
C SER A 443 8.60 10.38 8.46
N GLY A 444 7.91 11.35 7.88
CA GLY A 444 7.08 12.30 8.61
C GLY A 444 5.84 11.69 9.28
N ILE A 445 5.56 10.43 9.03
CA ILE A 445 4.35 9.72 9.48
C ILE A 445 4.38 9.49 10.99
N VAL A 446 5.48 8.93 11.48
CA VAL A 446 5.62 8.59 12.91
C VAL A 446 5.53 9.84 13.80
N PRO A 447 6.29 10.93 13.58
CA PRO A 447 6.13 12.12 14.39
C PRO A 447 4.74 12.75 14.26
N ALA A 448 4.12 12.74 13.08
CA ALA A 448 2.75 13.21 12.91
C ALA A 448 1.76 12.42 13.79
N ALA A 449 1.85 11.09 13.77
CA ALA A 449 0.99 10.21 14.55
C ALA A 449 1.17 10.43 16.07
N ILE A 450 2.41 10.49 16.55
CA ILE A 450 2.73 10.72 17.96
C ILE A 450 2.18 12.08 18.40
N VAL A 451 2.43 13.14 17.64
CA VAL A 451 1.97 14.50 17.97
C VAL A 451 0.45 14.58 17.97
N ALA A 452 -0.22 14.01 16.95
CA ALA A 452 -1.69 14.00 16.89
C ALA A 452 -2.29 13.29 18.11
N LEU A 453 -1.72 12.13 18.48
CA LEU A 453 -2.19 11.36 19.63
C LEU A 453 -1.96 12.11 20.95
N VAL A 454 -0.74 12.63 21.16
CA VAL A 454 -0.40 13.39 22.38
C VAL A 454 -1.28 14.62 22.53
N LEU A 455 -1.44 15.41 21.48
CA LEU A 455 -2.30 16.60 21.53
C LEU A 455 -3.76 16.23 21.77
N ASN A 456 -4.24 15.13 21.20
CA ASN A 456 -5.60 14.66 21.46
C ASN A 456 -5.84 14.27 22.94
N ILE A 457 -4.79 13.81 23.63
CA ILE A 457 -4.87 13.43 25.06
C ILE A 457 -4.75 14.68 25.95
N VAL A 458 -3.83 15.59 25.62
CA VAL A 458 -3.44 16.72 26.47
C VAL A 458 -4.35 17.93 26.34
N LEU A 459 -4.83 18.21 25.11
CA LEU A 459 -5.68 19.39 24.89
C LEU A 459 -7.07 19.18 25.51
N PRO A 460 -7.62 20.24 26.18
CA PRO A 460 -8.96 20.16 26.73
C PRO A 460 -9.97 19.83 25.65
N LYS A 461 -10.99 19.06 26.02
CA LYS A 461 -12.09 18.78 25.10
C LYS A 461 -12.90 20.05 24.88
N ASP A 462 -13.38 20.23 23.65
CA ASP A 462 -14.31 21.33 23.36
C ASP A 462 -15.55 21.16 24.23
N GLU A 463 -16.01 22.27 24.82
CA GLU A 463 -17.30 22.30 25.50
C GLU A 463 -18.41 22.02 24.47
N ALA A 464 -19.32 21.10 24.80
CA ALA A 464 -20.36 20.58 23.90
C ALA A 464 -21.38 21.66 23.52
#